data_a9d41a2a82af510630edf8bde49c6843
#
_entry.id   a9d41a2a82af510630edf8bde49c6843
#
_cell.length_a   1.000
_cell.length_b   1.000
_cell.length_c   1.000
_cell.angle_alpha   90.00
_cell.angle_beta   90.00
_cell.angle_gamma   90.00
#
_symmetry.space_group_name_H-M   'P 1'
#
loop_
_entity.id
_entity.type
_entity.pdbx_description
1 polymer ?
#
loop_
_entity_poly.entity_id
_entity_poly.type
_entity_poly.pdbx_seq_one_letter_code
_entity_poly.pdbx_strand_id
1 'polypeptide(L)'
;MALHPESILDISPALRGDAEVLRALLRRRDAGIRADGNRIALVVSGGGMRGAYAGGMAHALDDAGLAGCFDVIYGSSAGAYIGAALLLGNGRGSAHIFFEDMACRAFIDPRRIGTRRPVVSLDHLIDHVLVHSKPMAWDRLGPSPVPLRVVATAADDLRPHVLDPATPDEWKVALRATASIPLLAGPPVELHGRRWIDGSVAEPVSVLRALQDGATHVLALLNRTAPELRRADLAAGPAPWARALDRLAPGLGMIAQESNRHGPALAVLDDAAHPSRNGAHLLALMPEQDLGVRGLTIDVPRVTQAAAAGYATVTSALCRVRSSQ
;
A
#
# COMPACT_ATOMS: atom_id res chain seq x y z
N MET A 1 -33.53 -15.50 -6.54
CA MET A 1 -32.50 -15.89 -7.53
C MET A 1 -31.37 -16.53 -6.75
N ALA A 2 -31.22 -17.85 -6.84
CA ALA A 2 -30.27 -18.62 -6.03
C ALA A 2 -28.85 -18.30 -6.48
N LEU A 3 -28.01 -17.92 -5.53
CA LEU A 3 -26.58 -17.69 -5.75
C LEU A 3 -25.92 -19.03 -6.12
N HIS A 4 -25.25 -19.08 -7.27
CA HIS A 4 -24.43 -20.23 -7.65
C HIS A 4 -23.30 -20.39 -6.61
N PRO A 5 -23.11 -21.59 -6.02
CA PRO A 5 -22.05 -21.83 -5.01
C PRO A 5 -20.62 -21.81 -5.58
N GLU A 6 -20.43 -21.59 -6.89
CA GLU A 6 -19.13 -21.64 -7.56
C GLU A 6 -18.33 -20.32 -7.51
N SER A 7 -18.86 -19.25 -6.93
CA SER A 7 -18.14 -17.96 -6.84
C SER A 7 -17.22 -17.85 -5.62
N ILE A 8 -17.32 -18.77 -4.66
CA ILE A 8 -16.42 -18.83 -3.50
C ILE A 8 -15.31 -19.81 -3.86
N LEU A 9 -14.17 -19.30 -4.31
CA LEU A 9 -12.95 -20.11 -4.36
C LEU A 9 -12.71 -20.66 -2.96
N ASP A 10 -12.45 -21.98 -2.86
CA ASP A 10 -11.92 -22.60 -1.64
C ASP A 10 -10.55 -21.97 -1.39
N ILE A 11 -10.56 -20.96 -0.53
CA ILE A 11 -9.65 -19.83 -0.57
C ILE A 11 -8.39 -20.25 0.17
N SER A 12 -7.26 -20.34 -0.55
CA SER A 12 -5.94 -20.26 0.06
C SER A 12 -5.93 -19.11 1.08
N PRO A 13 -5.34 -19.28 2.27
CA PRO A 13 -5.24 -18.22 3.29
C PRO A 13 -4.69 -16.88 2.76
N ALA A 14 -4.02 -16.89 1.58
CA ALA A 14 -3.51 -15.71 0.90
C ALA A 14 -4.57 -14.86 0.18
N LEU A 15 -5.77 -15.41 -0.07
CA LEU A 15 -6.85 -14.73 -0.77
C LEU A 15 -8.06 -14.60 0.15
N ARG A 16 -8.63 -13.40 0.25
CA ARG A 16 -9.89 -13.15 0.96
C ARG A 16 -10.81 -12.30 0.13
N GLY A 17 -12.00 -12.78 -0.14
CA GLY A 17 -13.03 -12.05 -0.84
C GLY A 17 -13.44 -12.68 -2.18
N ASP A 18 -13.86 -11.85 -3.13
CA ASP A 18 -14.50 -12.26 -4.36
C ASP A 18 -13.51 -12.29 -5.54
N ALA A 19 -13.37 -13.45 -6.15
CA ALA A 19 -12.56 -13.65 -7.35
C ALA A 19 -13.07 -12.85 -8.56
N GLU A 20 -14.29 -12.32 -8.52
CA GLU A 20 -14.86 -11.46 -9.57
C GLU A 20 -13.97 -10.25 -9.86
N VAL A 21 -13.29 -9.72 -8.84
CA VAL A 21 -12.32 -8.63 -9.02
C VAL A 21 -11.23 -9.00 -10.03
N LEU A 22 -10.64 -10.19 -9.93
CA LEU A 22 -9.63 -10.66 -10.89
C LEU A 22 -10.24 -10.98 -12.25
N ARG A 23 -11.45 -11.55 -12.29
CA ARG A 23 -12.14 -11.81 -13.55
C ARG A 23 -12.43 -10.52 -14.31
N ALA A 24 -12.89 -9.48 -13.63
CA ALA A 24 -13.13 -8.17 -14.23
C ALA A 24 -11.84 -7.56 -14.80
N LEU A 25 -10.72 -7.63 -14.06
CA LEU A 25 -9.42 -7.18 -14.54
C LEU A 25 -8.95 -7.97 -15.78
N LEU A 26 -9.10 -9.30 -15.79
CA LEU A 26 -8.74 -10.15 -16.92
C LEU A 26 -9.59 -9.82 -18.15
N ARG A 27 -10.91 -9.65 -17.99
CA ARG A 27 -11.81 -9.22 -19.09
C ARG A 27 -11.38 -7.89 -19.69
N ARG A 28 -11.04 -6.89 -18.86
CA ARG A 28 -10.54 -5.59 -19.34
C ARG A 28 -9.25 -5.71 -20.15
N ARG A 29 -8.29 -6.49 -19.63
CA ARG A 29 -7.03 -6.74 -20.32
C ARG A 29 -7.28 -7.39 -21.68
N ASP A 30 -8.09 -8.45 -21.71
CA ASP A 30 -8.31 -9.25 -22.92
C ASP A 30 -9.13 -8.46 -23.97
N ALA A 31 -10.04 -7.60 -23.53
CA ALA A 31 -10.81 -6.72 -24.41
C ALA A 31 -10.06 -5.43 -24.81
N GLY A 32 -9.00 -5.06 -24.08
CA GLY A 32 -8.32 -3.78 -24.27
C GLY A 32 -9.17 -2.55 -23.90
N ILE A 33 -10.24 -2.72 -23.10
CA ILE A 33 -11.22 -1.69 -22.80
C ILE A 33 -11.40 -1.56 -21.30
N ARG A 34 -11.40 -0.33 -20.76
CA ARG A 34 -11.74 -0.02 -19.38
C ARG A 34 -13.20 0.45 -19.18
N ALA A 35 -13.82 0.98 -20.23
CA ALA A 35 -15.19 1.51 -20.19
C ALA A 35 -16.23 0.38 -20.22
N ASP A 36 -16.34 -0.38 -19.14
CA ASP A 36 -17.23 -1.54 -18.98
C ASP A 36 -18.34 -1.31 -17.93
N GLY A 37 -18.49 -0.07 -17.47
CA GLY A 37 -19.45 0.28 -16.41
C GLY A 37 -18.95 -0.01 -14.98
N ASN A 38 -17.81 -0.69 -14.82
CA ASN A 38 -17.18 -0.92 -13.52
C ASN A 38 -16.22 0.23 -13.17
N ARG A 39 -15.98 0.41 -11.87
CA ARG A 39 -14.92 1.25 -11.33
C ARG A 39 -14.00 0.38 -10.47
N ILE A 40 -12.86 -0.03 -11.03
CA ILE A 40 -11.93 -0.95 -10.39
C ILE A 40 -10.80 -0.18 -9.72
N ALA A 41 -10.71 -0.27 -8.40
CA ALA A 41 -9.66 0.35 -7.61
C ALA A 41 -8.58 -0.67 -7.21
N LEU A 42 -7.32 -0.23 -7.26
CA LEU A 42 -6.21 -0.90 -6.59
C LEU A 42 -5.91 -0.17 -5.29
N VAL A 43 -5.83 -0.89 -4.18
CA VAL A 43 -5.41 -0.35 -2.88
C VAL A 43 -4.12 -1.04 -2.46
N VAL A 44 -3.06 -0.27 -2.23
CA VAL A 44 -1.76 -0.81 -1.81
C VAL A 44 -1.44 -0.32 -0.41
N SER A 45 -1.32 -1.27 0.52
CA SER A 45 -1.06 -0.95 1.94
C SER A 45 0.35 -0.41 2.17
N GLY A 46 0.47 0.54 3.11
CA GLY A 46 1.75 0.96 3.65
C GLY A 46 2.35 -0.10 4.59
N GLY A 47 3.63 0.08 4.98
CA GLY A 47 4.25 -0.87 5.91
C GLY A 47 5.78 -0.87 5.94
N GLY A 48 6.43 0.17 5.41
CA GLY A 48 7.90 0.25 5.31
C GLY A 48 8.46 -0.93 4.50
N MET A 49 9.46 -1.64 5.03
CA MET A 49 10.10 -2.77 4.32
C MET A 49 9.18 -3.98 4.08
N ARG A 50 8.03 -4.10 4.78
CA ARG A 50 6.99 -5.07 4.42
C ARG A 50 6.43 -4.83 3.02
N GLY A 51 6.58 -3.62 2.50
CA GLY A 51 6.23 -3.25 1.13
C GLY A 51 6.86 -4.14 0.06
N ALA A 52 7.97 -4.82 0.36
CA ALA A 52 8.59 -5.78 -0.57
C ALA A 52 7.59 -6.86 -1.04
N TYR A 53 6.74 -7.37 -0.15
CA TYR A 53 5.69 -8.32 -0.51
C TYR A 53 4.65 -7.70 -1.44
N ALA A 54 4.16 -6.50 -1.12
CA ALA A 54 3.20 -5.78 -1.96
C ALA A 54 3.83 -5.36 -3.31
N GLY A 55 5.12 -5.01 -3.32
CA GLY A 55 5.89 -4.75 -4.54
C GLY A 55 6.00 -5.99 -5.43
N GLY A 56 6.23 -7.17 -4.84
CA GLY A 56 6.20 -8.43 -5.58
C GLY A 56 4.84 -8.71 -6.21
N MET A 57 3.75 -8.43 -5.49
CA MET A 57 2.39 -8.53 -6.04
C MET A 57 2.17 -7.55 -7.20
N ALA A 58 2.61 -6.30 -7.06
CA ALA A 58 2.52 -5.30 -8.12
C ALA A 58 3.35 -5.68 -9.35
N HIS A 59 4.53 -6.28 -9.16
CA HIS A 59 5.35 -6.82 -10.24
C HIS A 59 4.58 -7.90 -11.03
N ALA A 60 3.95 -8.85 -10.35
CA ALA A 60 3.17 -9.89 -11.02
C ALA A 60 1.91 -9.34 -11.73
N LEU A 61 1.28 -8.27 -11.21
CA LEU A 61 0.19 -7.58 -11.90
C LEU A 61 0.66 -6.89 -13.18
N ASP A 62 1.86 -6.29 -13.17
CA ASP A 62 2.48 -5.65 -14.33
C ASP A 62 2.82 -6.69 -15.41
N ASP A 63 3.49 -7.77 -15.03
CA ASP A 63 3.83 -8.91 -15.94
C ASP A 63 2.57 -9.56 -16.53
N ALA A 64 1.45 -9.55 -15.79
CA ALA A 64 0.17 -10.03 -16.29
C ALA A 64 -0.54 -9.02 -17.20
N GLY A 65 0.00 -7.82 -17.42
CA GLY A 65 -0.60 -6.76 -18.24
C GLY A 65 -1.81 -6.09 -17.57
N LEU A 66 -1.90 -6.12 -16.24
CA LEU A 66 -3.06 -5.62 -15.50
C LEU A 66 -2.89 -4.19 -14.98
N ALA A 67 -1.69 -3.59 -15.05
CA ALA A 67 -1.41 -2.25 -14.53
C ALA A 67 -2.36 -1.18 -15.09
N GLY A 68 -2.67 -1.24 -16.40
CA GLY A 68 -3.58 -0.32 -17.08
C GLY A 68 -5.07 -0.63 -16.94
N CYS A 69 -5.44 -1.72 -16.25
CA CYS A 69 -6.83 -2.16 -16.12
C CYS A 69 -7.58 -1.53 -14.92
N PHE A 70 -6.89 -0.79 -14.06
CA PHE A 70 -7.49 -0.07 -12.95
C PHE A 70 -8.00 1.30 -13.37
N ASP A 71 -9.01 1.83 -12.65
CA ASP A 71 -9.52 3.18 -12.81
C ASP A 71 -8.86 4.16 -11.83
N VAL A 72 -8.33 3.65 -10.71
CA VAL A 72 -7.66 4.45 -9.68
C VAL A 72 -6.76 3.57 -8.83
N ILE A 73 -5.64 4.13 -8.36
CA ILE A 73 -4.76 3.47 -7.38
C ILE A 73 -4.71 4.33 -6.12
N TYR A 74 -4.89 3.70 -4.95
CA TYR A 74 -4.70 4.31 -3.64
C TYR A 74 -3.47 3.71 -2.98
N GLY A 75 -2.64 4.56 -2.38
CA GLY A 75 -1.47 4.12 -1.65
C GLY A 75 -1.08 5.07 -0.54
N SER A 76 -0.58 4.52 0.56
CA SER A 76 0.06 5.25 1.66
C SER A 76 1.48 4.72 1.88
N SER A 77 2.42 5.61 2.22
CA SER A 77 3.80 5.22 2.51
C SER A 77 4.43 4.38 1.39
N ALA A 78 4.99 3.21 1.70
CA ALA A 78 5.51 2.26 0.71
C ALA A 78 4.49 1.93 -0.39
N GLY A 79 3.18 1.88 -0.08
CA GLY A 79 2.13 1.59 -1.05
C GLY A 79 1.96 2.67 -2.11
N ALA A 80 2.18 3.93 -1.76
CA ALA A 80 2.15 5.04 -2.73
C ALA A 80 3.30 4.95 -3.74
N TYR A 81 4.52 4.61 -3.26
CA TYR A 81 5.65 4.34 -4.14
C TYR A 81 5.38 3.16 -5.08
N ILE A 82 4.86 2.05 -4.55
CA ILE A 82 4.54 0.86 -5.34
C ILE A 82 3.50 1.19 -6.42
N GLY A 83 2.45 1.94 -6.07
CA GLY A 83 1.44 2.42 -7.02
C GLY A 83 2.03 3.32 -8.10
N ALA A 84 2.93 4.25 -7.74
CA ALA A 84 3.63 5.11 -8.70
C ALA A 84 4.49 4.29 -9.67
N ALA A 85 5.29 3.34 -9.16
CA ALA A 85 6.14 2.49 -9.99
C ALA A 85 5.29 1.63 -10.95
N LEU A 86 4.19 1.06 -10.49
CA LEU A 86 3.26 0.26 -11.31
C LEU A 86 2.67 1.11 -12.45
N LEU A 87 2.20 2.33 -12.17
CA LEU A 87 1.65 3.24 -13.18
C LEU A 87 2.67 3.65 -14.25
N LEU A 88 3.94 3.69 -13.89
CA LEU A 88 5.03 3.99 -14.81
C LEU A 88 5.51 2.80 -15.63
N GLY A 89 4.87 1.62 -15.49
CA GLY A 89 5.27 0.37 -16.15
C GLY A 89 6.58 -0.19 -15.57
N ASN A 90 6.82 0.06 -14.30
CA ASN A 90 8.00 -0.43 -13.58
C ASN A 90 7.59 -1.29 -12.38
N GLY A 91 6.70 -2.25 -12.61
CA GLY A 91 6.27 -3.19 -11.59
C GLY A 91 7.43 -3.98 -10.98
N ARG A 92 8.41 -4.39 -11.80
CA ARG A 92 9.64 -5.00 -11.33
C ARG A 92 10.39 -4.08 -10.36
N GLY A 93 10.55 -2.81 -10.71
CA GLY A 93 11.19 -1.81 -9.85
C GLY A 93 10.47 -1.62 -8.52
N SER A 94 9.15 -1.77 -8.48
CA SER A 94 8.36 -1.67 -7.27
C SER A 94 8.71 -2.74 -6.21
N ALA A 95 9.25 -3.88 -6.62
CA ALA A 95 9.74 -4.94 -5.75
C ALA A 95 11.24 -4.81 -5.47
N HIS A 96 12.04 -4.64 -6.53
CA HIS A 96 13.50 -4.71 -6.48
C HIS A 96 14.14 -3.62 -5.62
N ILE A 97 13.58 -2.42 -5.59
CA ILE A 97 14.09 -1.30 -4.78
C ILE A 97 14.23 -1.68 -3.30
N PHE A 98 13.33 -2.53 -2.77
CA PHE A 98 13.34 -2.89 -1.36
C PHE A 98 14.59 -3.66 -0.96
N PHE A 99 15.08 -4.57 -1.79
CA PHE A 99 16.24 -5.41 -1.47
C PHE A 99 17.53 -4.94 -2.14
N GLU A 100 17.47 -4.18 -3.23
CA GLU A 100 18.65 -3.65 -3.91
C GLU A 100 19.13 -2.32 -3.30
N ASP A 101 18.20 -1.42 -2.91
CA ASP A 101 18.53 -0.05 -2.52
C ASP A 101 18.11 0.29 -1.07
N MET A 102 17.01 -0.28 -0.57
CA MET A 102 16.46 0.10 0.74
C MET A 102 16.89 -0.82 1.87
N ALA A 103 17.24 -2.09 1.61
CA ALA A 103 17.72 -3.03 2.63
C ALA A 103 19.20 -2.73 2.99
N CYS A 104 19.52 -1.48 3.34
CA CYS A 104 20.87 -1.02 3.64
C CYS A 104 20.88 0.06 4.73
N ARG A 105 22.07 0.28 5.31
CA ARG A 105 22.28 1.31 6.35
C ARG A 105 22.22 2.75 5.82
N ALA A 106 22.36 2.94 4.52
CA ALA A 106 22.15 4.26 3.93
C ALA A 106 20.70 4.70 4.08
N PHE A 107 19.75 3.76 3.90
CA PHE A 107 18.32 4.02 4.04
C PHE A 107 17.84 3.86 5.49
N ILE A 108 18.13 2.72 6.17
CA ILE A 108 17.68 2.45 7.55
C ILE A 108 18.88 2.20 8.44
N ASP A 109 19.13 3.09 9.42
CA ASP A 109 20.19 2.91 10.41
C ASP A 109 19.68 3.19 11.83
N PRO A 110 19.38 2.13 12.61
CA PRO A 110 18.93 2.25 14.01
C PRO A 110 19.92 3.01 14.93
N ARG A 111 21.22 3.07 14.57
CA ARG A 111 22.21 3.82 15.36
C ARG A 111 21.99 5.33 15.32
N ARG A 112 21.13 5.81 14.43
CA ARG A 112 20.75 7.22 14.36
C ARG A 112 19.67 7.59 15.40
N ILE A 113 19.11 6.63 16.16
CA ILE A 113 18.18 6.90 17.25
C ILE A 113 18.85 7.83 18.27
N GLY A 114 18.17 8.92 18.62
CA GLY A 114 18.69 9.95 19.53
C GLY A 114 19.69 10.92 18.92
N THR A 115 19.99 10.80 17.62
CA THR A 115 20.80 11.79 16.89
C THR A 115 19.92 12.80 16.12
N ARG A 116 20.56 13.76 15.47
CA ARG A 116 19.86 14.70 14.55
C ARG A 116 19.53 14.09 13.18
N ARG A 117 20.06 12.90 12.86
CA ARG A 117 19.82 12.23 11.59
C ARG A 117 18.62 11.30 11.70
N PRO A 118 17.74 11.24 10.69
CA PRO A 118 16.60 10.32 10.72
C PRO A 118 17.05 8.86 10.64
N VAL A 119 16.35 7.98 11.35
CA VAL A 119 16.58 6.52 11.29
C VAL A 119 16.30 5.99 9.90
N VAL A 120 15.22 6.49 9.26
CA VAL A 120 14.83 6.21 7.87
C VAL A 120 15.14 7.44 7.03
N SER A 121 16.07 7.32 6.08
CA SER A 121 16.50 8.41 5.22
C SER A 121 15.65 8.49 3.96
N LEU A 122 14.64 9.34 3.95
CA LEU A 122 13.85 9.62 2.74
C LEU A 122 14.69 10.38 1.68
N ASP A 123 15.72 11.11 2.09
CA ASP A 123 16.68 11.72 1.15
C ASP A 123 17.42 10.66 0.34
N HIS A 124 17.86 9.56 1.00
CA HIS A 124 18.48 8.45 0.28
C HIS A 124 17.53 7.84 -0.75
N LEU A 125 16.25 7.60 -0.38
CA LEU A 125 15.27 7.01 -1.30
C LEU A 125 14.90 7.98 -2.42
N ILE A 126 14.43 9.18 -2.07
CA ILE A 126 13.75 10.08 -3.02
C ILE A 126 14.75 10.90 -3.82
N ASP A 127 15.77 11.45 -3.17
CA ASP A 127 16.71 12.38 -3.83
C ASP A 127 17.91 11.64 -4.44
N HIS A 128 18.25 10.44 -3.94
CA HIS A 128 19.37 9.68 -4.49
C HIS A 128 18.89 8.51 -5.34
N VAL A 129 18.14 7.54 -4.79
CA VAL A 129 17.76 6.34 -5.53
C VAL A 129 16.79 6.67 -6.66
N LEU A 130 15.69 7.39 -6.40
CA LEU A 130 14.66 7.70 -7.39
C LEU A 130 15.01 8.87 -8.33
N VAL A 131 16.19 9.45 -8.18
CA VAL A 131 16.71 10.48 -9.11
C VAL A 131 17.91 9.94 -9.91
N HIS A 132 18.80 9.16 -9.28
CA HIS A 132 20.07 8.78 -9.89
C HIS A 132 20.19 7.28 -10.19
N SER A 133 19.89 6.40 -9.21
CA SER A 133 20.12 4.94 -9.36
C SER A 133 18.99 4.26 -10.12
N LYS A 134 17.74 4.62 -9.81
CA LYS A 134 16.51 4.12 -10.44
C LYS A 134 15.58 5.30 -10.72
N PRO A 135 15.90 6.15 -11.72
CA PRO A 135 15.17 7.38 -11.97
C PRO A 135 13.68 7.11 -12.23
N MET A 136 12.82 7.81 -11.49
CA MET A 136 11.38 7.77 -11.69
C MET A 136 10.96 8.86 -12.69
N ALA A 137 10.08 8.54 -13.61
CA ALA A 137 9.53 9.49 -14.58
C ALA A 137 8.42 10.34 -13.91
N TRP A 138 8.81 11.27 -13.05
CA TRP A 138 7.93 12.09 -12.22
C TRP A 138 6.91 12.89 -13.01
N ASP A 139 7.29 13.35 -14.20
CA ASP A 139 6.47 14.09 -15.17
C ASP A 139 5.30 13.26 -15.74
N ARG A 140 5.38 11.94 -15.67
CA ARG A 140 4.35 11.04 -16.19
C ARG A 140 3.28 10.66 -15.16
N LEU A 141 3.48 10.98 -13.88
CA LEU A 141 2.51 10.62 -12.83
C LEU A 141 1.22 11.44 -12.92
N GLY A 142 1.33 12.76 -13.08
CA GLY A 142 0.17 13.66 -13.19
C GLY A 142 -0.70 13.36 -14.42
N PRO A 143 -0.13 13.25 -15.63
CA PRO A 143 -0.88 12.96 -16.86
C PRO A 143 -1.36 11.50 -16.97
N SER A 144 -1.06 10.63 -16.01
CA SER A 144 -1.45 9.22 -16.07
C SER A 144 -2.97 9.07 -16.26
N PRO A 145 -3.43 8.21 -17.20
CA PRO A 145 -4.86 7.93 -17.39
C PRO A 145 -5.48 7.19 -16.19
N VAL A 146 -4.66 6.64 -15.31
CA VAL A 146 -5.06 6.06 -14.03
C VAL A 146 -4.51 6.95 -12.91
N PRO A 147 -5.36 7.69 -12.18
CA PRO A 147 -4.90 8.57 -11.12
C PRO A 147 -4.31 7.77 -9.94
N LEU A 148 -3.18 8.25 -9.41
CA LEU A 148 -2.62 7.81 -8.14
C LEU A 148 -3.11 8.73 -7.02
N ARG A 149 -3.83 8.19 -6.07
CA ARG A 149 -4.30 8.85 -4.86
C ARG A 149 -3.32 8.58 -3.72
N VAL A 150 -2.38 9.50 -3.52
CA VAL A 150 -1.39 9.43 -2.43
C VAL A 150 -2.06 9.87 -1.14
N VAL A 151 -2.19 8.96 -0.18
CA VAL A 151 -2.79 9.26 1.12
C VAL A 151 -1.69 9.64 2.11
N ALA A 152 -1.85 10.79 2.77
CA ALA A 152 -1.00 11.25 3.88
C ALA A 152 -1.86 11.67 5.07
N THR A 153 -1.28 11.65 6.26
CA THR A 153 -1.94 12.13 7.49
C THR A 153 -1.55 13.58 7.72
N ALA A 154 -2.53 14.46 7.85
CA ALA A 154 -2.25 15.85 8.20
C ALA A 154 -1.86 15.98 9.68
N ALA A 155 -0.80 16.74 9.97
CA ALA A 155 -0.28 16.87 11.33
C ALA A 155 -1.15 17.78 12.24
N ASP A 156 -2.06 18.55 11.66
CA ASP A 156 -2.94 19.49 12.35
C ASP A 156 -4.25 18.87 12.83
N ASP A 157 -4.85 17.95 12.03
CA ASP A 157 -6.13 17.30 12.36
C ASP A 157 -6.01 15.78 12.57
N LEU A 158 -4.84 15.21 12.29
CA LEU A 158 -4.52 13.79 12.34
C LEU A 158 -5.46 12.90 11.50
N ARG A 159 -6.08 13.49 10.47
CA ARG A 159 -6.95 12.78 9.53
C ARG A 159 -6.21 12.44 8.24
N PRO A 160 -6.62 11.36 7.56
CA PRO A 160 -6.06 11.00 6.28
C PRO A 160 -6.64 11.86 5.16
N HIS A 161 -5.78 12.41 4.33
CA HIS A 161 -6.14 13.19 3.15
C HIS A 161 -5.45 12.64 1.92
N VAL A 162 -6.09 12.79 0.76
CA VAL A 162 -5.44 12.56 -0.53
C VAL A 162 -4.69 13.83 -0.91
N LEU A 163 -3.39 13.67 -1.21
CA LEU A 163 -2.57 14.76 -1.73
C LEU A 163 -2.85 14.95 -3.22
N ASP A 164 -2.77 16.19 -3.69
CA ASP A 164 -3.02 16.57 -5.09
C ASP A 164 -1.79 17.29 -5.68
N PRO A 165 -0.70 16.54 -5.95
CA PRO A 165 0.51 17.11 -6.54
C PRO A 165 0.28 17.42 -8.02
N ALA A 166 0.61 18.66 -8.44
CA ALA A 166 0.45 19.12 -9.80
C ALA A 166 1.74 19.06 -10.63
N THR A 167 2.90 19.14 -9.98
CA THR A 167 4.22 19.20 -10.64
C THR A 167 5.10 17.99 -10.27
N PRO A 168 6.14 17.67 -11.08
CA PRO A 168 7.12 16.64 -10.75
C PRO A 168 7.76 16.80 -9.37
N ASP A 169 8.06 18.04 -8.96
CA ASP A 169 8.65 18.31 -7.64
C ASP A 169 7.60 18.11 -6.52
N GLU A 170 6.36 18.49 -6.73
CA GLU A 170 5.30 18.20 -5.76
C GLU A 170 5.04 16.69 -5.63
N TRP A 171 5.20 15.90 -6.69
CA TRP A 171 5.14 14.44 -6.61
C TRP A 171 6.24 13.87 -5.71
N LYS A 172 7.47 14.38 -5.78
CA LYS A 172 8.57 14.00 -4.86
C LYS A 172 8.20 14.36 -3.42
N VAL A 173 7.67 15.57 -3.21
CA VAL A 173 7.24 16.03 -1.88
C VAL A 173 6.07 15.20 -1.36
N ALA A 174 5.09 14.84 -2.19
CA ALA A 174 3.94 14.01 -1.82
C ALA A 174 4.37 12.59 -1.41
N LEU A 175 5.28 11.94 -2.16
CA LEU A 175 5.82 10.64 -1.79
C LEU A 175 6.67 10.71 -0.52
N ARG A 176 7.40 11.81 -0.28
CA ARG A 176 8.12 12.06 0.97
C ARG A 176 7.12 12.23 2.13
N ALA A 177 6.07 13.01 1.94
CA ALA A 177 5.05 13.30 2.94
C ALA A 177 4.35 12.03 3.43
N THR A 178 3.87 11.22 2.48
CA THR A 178 3.16 9.96 2.80
C THR A 178 4.06 8.91 3.45
N ALA A 179 5.40 9.02 3.34
CA ALA A 179 6.38 8.11 3.94
C ALA A 179 7.10 8.70 5.17
N SER A 180 6.74 9.90 5.61
CA SER A 180 7.38 10.58 6.74
C SER A 180 6.91 10.00 8.07
N ILE A 181 7.47 8.83 8.43
CA ILE A 181 7.16 8.12 9.68
C ILE A 181 7.58 8.98 10.87
N PRO A 182 6.64 9.36 11.76
CA PRO A 182 6.96 10.20 12.92
C PRO A 182 8.11 9.63 13.77
N LEU A 183 9.02 10.49 14.20
CA LEU A 183 10.25 10.19 14.96
C LEU A 183 11.31 9.40 14.19
N LEU A 184 10.98 8.73 13.09
CA LEU A 184 11.92 7.85 12.37
C LEU A 184 12.42 8.47 11.06
N ALA A 185 11.55 9.18 10.32
CA ALA A 185 11.89 9.69 8.98
C ALA A 185 12.11 11.22 8.93
N GLY A 186 12.22 11.86 10.09
CA GLY A 186 12.42 13.31 10.19
C GLY A 186 11.16 14.08 10.60
N PRO A 187 11.14 15.42 10.41
CA PRO A 187 9.99 16.26 10.73
C PRO A 187 8.84 16.04 9.74
N PRO A 188 7.62 16.51 10.08
CA PRO A 188 6.52 16.58 9.12
C PRO A 188 6.91 17.37 7.87
N VAL A 189 6.44 16.91 6.71
CA VAL A 189 6.73 17.48 5.40
C VAL A 189 5.69 18.53 5.06
N GLU A 190 6.14 19.71 4.58
CA GLU A 190 5.24 20.78 4.14
C GLU A 190 4.88 20.61 2.66
N LEU A 191 3.56 20.68 2.36
CA LEU A 191 3.02 20.74 1.01
C LEU A 191 1.69 21.51 1.04
N HIS A 192 1.53 22.49 0.14
CA HIS A 192 0.34 23.34 0.01
C HIS A 192 -0.06 24.03 1.34
N GLY A 193 0.94 24.53 2.10
CA GLY A 193 0.73 25.23 3.35
C GLY A 193 0.28 24.36 4.53
N ARG A 194 0.27 23.04 4.39
CA ARG A 194 -0.01 22.06 5.44
C ARG A 194 1.18 21.16 5.70
N ARG A 195 1.26 20.64 6.94
CA ARG A 195 2.27 19.69 7.37
C ARG A 195 1.73 18.27 7.36
N TRP A 196 2.48 17.34 6.80
CA TRP A 196 2.08 15.97 6.55
C TRP A 196 3.04 14.98 7.19
N ILE A 197 2.49 13.88 7.65
CA ILE A 197 3.19 12.70 8.16
C ILE A 197 2.70 11.46 7.43
N ASP A 198 3.34 10.31 7.70
CA ASP A 198 3.04 9.05 7.04
C ASP A 198 1.53 8.73 7.02
N GLY A 199 1.03 8.42 5.85
CA GLY A 199 -0.39 8.13 5.61
C GLY A 199 -0.90 6.92 6.38
N SER A 200 -0.03 5.94 6.63
CA SER A 200 -0.38 4.73 7.38
C SER A 200 -0.63 5.01 8.87
N VAL A 201 -0.36 6.22 9.35
CA VAL A 201 -0.71 6.64 10.72
C VAL A 201 -2.23 6.66 10.89
N ALA A 202 -2.95 7.26 9.95
CA ALA A 202 -4.41 7.37 10.01
C ALA A 202 -5.13 6.36 9.11
N GLU A 203 -4.58 6.05 7.93
CA GLU A 203 -5.22 5.19 6.94
C GLU A 203 -4.20 4.23 6.30
N PRO A 204 -3.87 3.12 6.96
CA PRO A 204 -2.91 2.15 6.41
C PRO A 204 -3.43 1.39 5.20
N VAL A 205 -4.76 1.30 5.01
CA VAL A 205 -5.43 0.57 3.92
C VAL A 205 -6.68 1.34 3.48
N SER A 206 -6.65 1.93 2.29
CA SER A 206 -7.67 2.85 1.78
C SER A 206 -8.88 2.17 1.13
N VAL A 207 -9.29 0.98 1.57
CA VAL A 207 -10.44 0.26 0.99
C VAL A 207 -11.74 1.03 1.18
N LEU A 208 -11.97 1.58 2.38
CA LEU A 208 -13.18 2.36 2.66
C LEU A 208 -13.25 3.63 1.81
N ARG A 209 -12.12 4.29 1.60
CA ARG A 209 -12.01 5.46 0.72
C ARG A 209 -12.35 5.09 -0.72
N ALA A 210 -11.80 3.99 -1.23
CA ALA A 210 -12.10 3.52 -2.58
C ALA A 210 -13.60 3.26 -2.77
N LEU A 211 -14.27 2.67 -1.78
CA LEU A 211 -15.73 2.46 -1.78
C LEU A 211 -16.50 3.78 -1.73
N GLN A 212 -16.10 4.72 -0.86
CA GLN A 212 -16.70 6.05 -0.78
C GLN A 212 -16.57 6.84 -2.09
N ASP A 213 -15.47 6.64 -2.80
CA ASP A 213 -15.22 7.24 -4.12
C ASP A 213 -15.93 6.47 -5.26
N GLY A 214 -16.80 5.50 -4.92
CA GLY A 214 -17.66 4.79 -5.86
C GLY A 214 -17.01 3.60 -6.57
N ALA A 215 -15.95 2.99 -6.01
CA ALA A 215 -15.39 1.76 -6.56
C ALA A 215 -16.42 0.62 -6.46
N THR A 216 -16.65 -0.06 -7.58
CA THR A 216 -17.49 -1.26 -7.67
C THR A 216 -16.68 -2.54 -7.45
N HIS A 217 -15.36 -2.45 -7.69
CA HIS A 217 -14.42 -3.55 -7.51
C HIS A 217 -13.16 -3.00 -6.82
N VAL A 218 -12.66 -3.68 -5.79
CA VAL A 218 -11.44 -3.28 -5.09
C VAL A 218 -10.51 -4.49 -4.97
N LEU A 219 -9.30 -4.34 -5.51
CA LEU A 219 -8.18 -5.23 -5.23
C LEU A 219 -7.30 -4.60 -4.15
N ALA A 220 -7.16 -5.24 -3.00
CA ALA A 220 -6.30 -4.78 -1.92
C ALA A 220 -5.03 -5.65 -1.83
N LEU A 221 -3.86 -5.03 -1.96
CA LEU A 221 -2.56 -5.65 -1.75
C LEU A 221 -2.10 -5.37 -0.32
N LEU A 222 -2.17 -6.38 0.54
CA LEU A 222 -1.81 -6.29 1.94
C LEU A 222 -0.44 -6.96 2.18
N ASN A 223 0.33 -6.44 3.12
CA ASN A 223 1.69 -6.91 3.42
C ASN A 223 1.83 -7.49 4.83
N ARG A 224 0.72 -7.86 5.43
CA ARG A 224 0.62 -8.53 6.73
C ARG A 224 -0.36 -9.69 6.62
N THR A 225 -0.13 -10.72 7.41
CA THR A 225 -1.09 -11.82 7.55
C THR A 225 -2.36 -11.36 8.26
N ALA A 226 -3.47 -12.07 8.06
CA ALA A 226 -4.72 -11.77 8.76
C ALA A 226 -4.58 -11.78 10.29
N PRO A 227 -3.86 -12.74 10.92
CA PRO A 227 -3.58 -12.69 12.35
C PRO A 227 -2.75 -11.47 12.78
N GLU A 228 -1.77 -11.02 11.97
CA GLU A 228 -0.99 -9.82 12.29
C GLU A 228 -1.85 -8.54 12.23
N LEU A 229 -2.75 -8.44 11.26
CA LEU A 229 -3.66 -7.32 11.12
C LEU A 229 -4.63 -7.24 12.31
N ARG A 230 -5.12 -8.39 12.80
CA ARG A 230 -6.01 -8.46 13.97
C ARG A 230 -5.27 -8.24 15.30
N ARG A 231 -4.01 -8.69 15.43
CA ARG A 231 -3.19 -8.49 16.64
C ARG A 231 -2.77 -7.04 16.84
N ALA A 232 -2.68 -6.27 15.79
CA ALA A 232 -2.45 -4.83 15.91
C ALA A 232 -3.49 -4.16 16.82
N ASP A 233 -4.62 -4.81 17.06
CA ASP A 233 -5.73 -4.35 17.90
C ASP A 233 -5.52 -4.58 19.42
N LEU A 234 -4.42 -5.22 19.84
CA LEU A 234 -4.24 -5.63 21.24
C LEU A 234 -3.06 -4.94 21.96
N ALA A 235 -2.41 -3.95 21.37
CA ALA A 235 -1.28 -3.26 21.99
C ALA A 235 -1.75 -2.36 23.12
N ALA A 236 -1.47 -2.75 24.35
CA ALA A 236 -1.95 -2.13 25.58
C ALA A 236 -1.05 -0.99 26.09
N GLY A 237 -1.68 0.08 26.55
CA GLY A 237 -1.19 1.06 27.50
C GLY A 237 -0.34 2.21 26.96
N PRO A 238 -0.20 3.30 27.73
CA PRO A 238 0.54 4.48 27.32
C PRO A 238 2.05 4.21 27.30
N ALA A 239 2.61 4.03 26.10
CA ALA A 239 4.05 3.86 25.92
C ALA A 239 4.81 5.18 26.11
N PRO A 240 6.03 5.18 26.67
CA PRO A 240 6.82 6.40 26.86
C PRO A 240 7.04 7.23 25.59
N TRP A 241 7.11 6.56 24.44
CA TRP A 241 7.26 7.19 23.13
C TRP A 241 6.01 7.99 22.68
N ALA A 242 4.83 7.69 23.21
CA ALA A 242 3.59 8.41 22.88
C ALA A 242 3.70 9.91 23.20
N ARG A 243 4.31 10.26 24.34
CA ARG A 243 4.55 11.66 24.71
C ARG A 243 5.50 12.38 23.74
N ALA A 244 6.45 11.67 23.14
CA ALA A 244 7.33 12.23 22.12
C ALA A 244 6.56 12.49 20.81
N LEU A 245 5.62 11.62 20.46
CA LEU A 245 4.73 11.80 19.31
C LEU A 245 3.80 13.01 19.51
N ASP A 246 3.23 13.20 20.72
CA ASP A 246 2.36 14.34 21.02
C ASP A 246 3.06 15.69 20.94
N ARG A 247 4.41 15.74 21.07
CA ARG A 247 5.19 16.96 20.80
C ARG A 247 5.29 17.30 19.32
N LEU A 248 5.15 16.33 18.43
CA LEU A 248 5.12 16.54 16.98
C LEU A 248 3.75 17.02 16.49
N ALA A 249 2.70 16.38 16.99
CA ALA A 249 1.31 16.75 16.75
C ALA A 249 0.45 16.28 17.92
N PRO A 250 -0.33 17.17 18.56
CA PRO A 250 -1.22 16.83 19.68
C PRO A 250 -2.17 15.68 19.31
N GLY A 251 -2.26 14.65 20.15
CA GLY A 251 -3.09 13.47 19.92
C GLY A 251 -2.45 12.35 19.08
N LEU A 252 -1.28 12.62 18.47
CA LEU A 252 -0.59 11.62 17.63
C LEU A 252 -0.17 10.38 18.43
N GLY A 253 0.24 10.56 19.69
CA GLY A 253 0.58 9.46 20.58
C GLY A 253 -0.61 8.52 20.83
N MET A 254 -1.80 9.07 20.99
CA MET A 254 -3.04 8.31 21.15
C MET A 254 -3.39 7.55 19.87
N ILE A 255 -3.40 8.21 18.70
CA ILE A 255 -3.68 7.56 17.42
C ILE A 255 -2.66 6.48 17.10
N ALA A 256 -1.38 6.69 17.39
CA ALA A 256 -0.36 5.69 17.18
C ALA A 256 -0.48 4.48 18.13
N GLN A 257 -1.13 4.65 19.27
CA GLN A 257 -1.49 3.57 20.21
C GLN A 257 -2.81 2.89 19.86
N GLU A 258 -3.72 3.59 19.16
CA GLU A 258 -4.93 2.96 18.64
C GLU A 258 -4.56 1.86 17.65
N SER A 259 -4.58 0.65 18.17
CA SER A 259 -4.19 -0.56 17.46
C SER A 259 -5.14 -0.91 16.31
N ASN A 260 -6.38 -0.40 16.33
CA ASN A 260 -7.46 -0.77 15.42
C ASN A 260 -7.49 0.01 14.08
N ARG A 261 -6.36 0.58 13.64
CA ARG A 261 -6.31 1.32 12.36
C ARG A 261 -6.60 0.47 11.11
N HIS A 262 -6.41 -0.84 11.22
CA HIS A 262 -6.74 -1.79 10.19
C HIS A 262 -8.17 -2.33 10.32
N GLY A 263 -8.77 -2.23 11.51
CA GLY A 263 -10.05 -2.84 11.86
C GLY A 263 -11.19 -2.49 10.91
N PRO A 264 -11.45 -1.21 10.59
CA PRO A 264 -12.51 -0.85 9.67
C PRO A 264 -12.34 -1.44 8.26
N ALA A 265 -11.12 -1.42 7.71
CA ALA A 265 -10.82 -2.01 6.41
C ALA A 265 -10.94 -3.54 6.45
N LEU A 266 -10.46 -4.17 7.55
CA LEU A 266 -10.57 -5.62 7.73
C LEU A 266 -12.02 -6.07 7.89
N ALA A 267 -12.84 -5.35 8.62
CA ALA A 267 -14.26 -5.67 8.78
C ALA A 267 -14.98 -5.75 7.43
N VAL A 268 -14.70 -4.80 6.53
CA VAL A 268 -15.25 -4.79 5.18
C VAL A 268 -14.67 -5.92 4.32
N LEU A 269 -13.37 -6.21 4.46
CA LEU A 269 -12.71 -7.30 3.73
C LEU A 269 -13.12 -8.69 4.25
N ASP A 270 -13.37 -8.85 5.54
CA ASP A 270 -13.87 -10.10 6.12
C ASP A 270 -15.35 -10.34 5.74
N ASP A 271 -16.16 -9.28 5.57
CA ASP A 271 -17.54 -9.35 5.09
C ASP A 271 -17.63 -9.53 3.55
N ALA A 272 -16.52 -9.40 2.85
CA ALA A 272 -16.43 -9.50 1.38
C ALA A 272 -16.75 -10.90 0.81
N ALA A 273 -16.82 -11.95 1.67
CA ALA A 273 -17.39 -13.25 1.30
C ALA A 273 -18.91 -13.17 1.00
N HIS A 274 -19.57 -12.04 1.33
CA HIS A 274 -20.98 -11.79 1.09
C HIS A 274 -21.18 -10.49 0.27
N PRO A 275 -21.08 -10.55 -1.08
CA PRO A 275 -21.17 -9.37 -1.97
C PRO A 275 -22.47 -8.55 -1.81
N SER A 276 -23.46 -9.09 -1.12
CA SER A 276 -24.82 -8.54 -1.07
C SER A 276 -24.99 -7.33 -0.14
N ARG A 277 -24.03 -6.98 0.74
CA ARG A 277 -24.26 -5.86 1.70
C ARG A 277 -23.86 -4.49 1.18
N ASN A 278 -22.85 -4.39 0.31
CA ASN A 278 -22.38 -3.09 -0.18
C ASN A 278 -22.40 -2.93 -1.71
N GLY A 279 -22.86 -3.93 -2.47
CA GLY A 279 -22.91 -3.88 -3.94
C GLY A 279 -21.53 -3.85 -4.64
N ALA A 280 -20.43 -3.94 -3.89
CA ALA A 280 -19.08 -3.92 -4.43
C ALA A 280 -18.37 -5.26 -4.23
N HIS A 281 -17.57 -5.64 -5.24
CA HIS A 281 -16.72 -6.82 -5.19
C HIS A 281 -15.37 -6.47 -4.57
N LEU A 282 -14.95 -7.17 -3.53
CA LEU A 282 -13.71 -6.91 -2.81
C LEU A 282 -12.83 -8.16 -2.80
N LEU A 283 -11.56 -7.99 -3.07
CA LEU A 283 -10.55 -9.05 -2.97
C LEU A 283 -9.29 -8.51 -2.29
N ALA A 284 -8.85 -9.16 -1.23
CA ALA A 284 -7.56 -8.90 -0.59
C ALA A 284 -6.59 -10.05 -0.88
N LEU A 285 -5.38 -9.69 -1.30
CA LEU A 285 -4.23 -10.58 -1.41
C LEU A 285 -3.27 -10.25 -0.28
N MET A 286 -2.81 -11.27 0.48
CA MET A 286 -1.98 -11.09 1.66
C MET A 286 -1.06 -12.29 1.89
N PRO A 287 0.02 -12.15 2.71
CA PRO A 287 0.85 -13.30 3.07
C PRO A 287 0.06 -14.34 3.86
N GLU A 288 0.24 -15.62 3.55
CA GLU A 288 -0.36 -16.73 4.30
C GLU A 288 0.27 -16.87 5.68
N GLN A 289 1.59 -16.62 5.76
CA GLN A 289 2.40 -16.75 6.98
C GLN A 289 3.30 -15.55 7.20
N ASP A 290 3.74 -15.36 8.43
CA ASP A 290 4.70 -14.29 8.78
C ASP A 290 6.06 -14.59 8.12
N LEU A 291 6.44 -13.73 7.18
CA LEU A 291 7.72 -13.83 6.45
C LEU A 291 8.90 -13.24 7.26
N GLY A 292 8.67 -12.81 8.49
CA GLY A 292 9.69 -12.22 9.36
C GLY A 292 10.17 -10.84 8.92
N VAL A 293 9.56 -10.22 7.91
CA VAL A 293 9.88 -8.85 7.52
C VAL A 293 9.11 -7.87 8.40
N ARG A 294 9.81 -6.90 8.97
CA ARG A 294 9.26 -5.79 9.75
C ARG A 294 9.50 -4.46 9.02
N GLY A 295 8.86 -3.39 9.48
CA GLY A 295 8.94 -2.07 8.81
C GLY A 295 10.36 -1.53 8.63
N LEU A 296 11.31 -1.94 9.47
CA LEU A 296 12.72 -1.50 9.46
C LEU A 296 13.71 -2.64 9.16
N THR A 297 13.28 -3.75 8.60
CA THR A 297 14.14 -4.89 8.26
C THR A 297 15.11 -4.51 7.14
N ILE A 298 16.42 -4.78 7.33
CA ILE A 298 17.48 -4.61 6.34
C ILE A 298 18.18 -5.93 5.95
N ASP A 299 17.54 -7.05 6.25
CA ASP A 299 17.99 -8.40 5.88
C ASP A 299 17.62 -8.66 4.41
N VAL A 300 18.59 -8.49 3.52
CA VAL A 300 18.40 -8.60 2.07
C VAL A 300 17.79 -9.95 1.68
N PRO A 301 18.29 -11.12 2.09
CA PRO A 301 17.67 -12.41 1.77
C PRO A 301 16.20 -12.49 2.14
N ARG A 302 15.85 -12.04 3.34
CA ARG A 302 14.47 -12.08 3.85
C ARG A 302 13.55 -11.14 3.07
N VAL A 303 14.02 -9.93 2.76
CA VAL A 303 13.25 -8.95 1.95
C VAL A 303 13.05 -9.46 0.52
N THR A 304 14.07 -10.09 -0.07
CA THR A 304 13.99 -10.73 -1.40
C THR A 304 12.97 -11.87 -1.40
N GLN A 305 13.01 -12.73 -0.37
CA GLN A 305 12.03 -13.82 -0.23
C GLN A 305 10.59 -13.30 -0.11
N ALA A 306 10.39 -12.20 0.62
CA ALA A 306 9.07 -11.57 0.73
C ALA A 306 8.57 -11.04 -0.62
N ALA A 307 9.43 -10.42 -1.43
CA ALA A 307 9.07 -9.96 -2.76
C ALA A 307 8.70 -11.16 -3.68
N ALA A 308 9.49 -12.23 -3.66
CA ALA A 308 9.21 -13.44 -4.43
C ALA A 308 7.88 -14.11 -4.00
N ALA A 309 7.60 -14.14 -2.70
CA ALA A 309 6.34 -14.68 -2.18
C ALA A 309 5.13 -13.84 -2.62
N GLY A 310 5.25 -12.50 -2.62
CA GLY A 310 4.22 -11.61 -3.13
C GLY A 310 3.94 -11.84 -4.63
N TYR A 311 4.98 -11.99 -5.44
CA TYR A 311 4.86 -12.32 -6.85
C TYR A 311 4.11 -13.65 -7.07
N ALA A 312 4.51 -14.69 -6.33
CA ALA A 312 3.87 -16.00 -6.40
C ALA A 312 2.38 -15.98 -5.98
N THR A 313 2.01 -15.12 -5.02
CA THR A 313 0.62 -14.98 -4.57
C THR A 313 -0.30 -14.52 -5.71
N VAL A 314 0.07 -13.49 -6.44
CA VAL A 314 -0.74 -12.99 -7.57
C VAL A 314 -0.75 -14.00 -8.71
N THR A 315 0.40 -14.57 -9.07
CA THR A 315 0.49 -15.57 -10.14
C THR A 315 -0.42 -16.77 -9.85
N SER A 316 -0.39 -17.29 -8.62
CA SER A 316 -1.25 -18.40 -8.20
C SER A 316 -2.74 -18.02 -8.24
N ALA A 317 -3.09 -16.80 -7.79
CA ALA A 317 -4.46 -16.30 -7.82
C ALA A 317 -5.00 -16.21 -9.27
N LEU A 318 -4.20 -15.67 -10.19
CA LEU A 318 -4.56 -15.55 -11.59
C LEU A 318 -4.70 -16.91 -12.28
N CYS A 319 -3.82 -17.88 -11.98
CA CYS A 319 -3.91 -19.24 -12.49
C CYS A 319 -5.23 -19.92 -12.06
N ARG A 320 -5.60 -19.82 -10.77
CA ARG A 320 -6.85 -20.39 -10.25
C ARG A 320 -8.09 -19.83 -10.93
N VAL A 321 -8.13 -18.50 -11.10
CA VAL A 321 -9.28 -17.84 -11.76
C VAL A 321 -9.44 -18.29 -13.20
N ARG A 322 -8.34 -18.48 -13.92
CA ARG A 322 -8.37 -19.01 -15.32
C ARG A 322 -8.82 -20.47 -15.41
N SER A 323 -8.44 -21.30 -14.42
CA SER A 323 -8.82 -22.72 -14.40
C SER A 323 -10.28 -22.95 -14.01
N SER A 324 -10.97 -21.93 -13.47
CA SER A 324 -12.38 -21.95 -13.05
C SER A 324 -13.34 -21.36 -14.09
N GLN A 325 -12.82 -20.94 -15.25
CA GLN A 325 -13.60 -20.51 -16.42
C GLN A 325 -13.76 -21.64 -17.42
#